data_fe8dc03f1a75c3337f36b89bf120f018
#
_entry.id   fe8dc03f1a75c3337f36b89bf120f018
#
_cell.length_a   1.000
_cell.length_b   1.000
_cell.length_c   1.000
_cell.angle_alpha   90.00
_cell.angle_beta   90.00
_cell.angle_gamma   90.00
#
_symmetry.space_group_name_H-M   'P 1'
#
loop_
_entity.id
_entity.type
_entity.pdbx_description
1 polymer ?
#
loop_
_entity_poly.entity_id
_entity_poly.type
_entity_poly.pdbx_seq_one_letter_code
_entity_poly.pdbx_strand_id
1 'polypeptide(L)'
;QASHETAGPPSSSWDMHGGNMGMGNAFGNGSYGMGFCLPRLDQALSGLFADLTERGMLDNTLVVVTGEFGRTPKVLTQIPPGRQHWPKCFSSIMAGAGIAGGQVYGKTDRHASYVTSNPIRPEELSATIYHALDIPLNEPQNNTGISRPLTTGKPVMELFG
;
A
#
# COMPACT_ATOMS: atom_id res chain seq x y z
N GLN A 1 -20.62 -15.61 -20.27
CA GLN A 1 -20.04 -16.06 -18.97
C GLN A 1 -18.53 -16.03 -18.99
N ALA A 2 -17.90 -16.43 -20.07
CA ALA A 2 -16.43 -16.31 -20.22
C ALA A 2 -15.93 -14.84 -20.23
N SER A 3 -16.79 -13.90 -20.57
CA SER A 3 -16.45 -12.47 -20.59
C SER A 3 -16.15 -11.87 -19.22
N HIS A 4 -16.64 -12.47 -18.15
CA HIS A 4 -16.37 -11.98 -16.78
C HIS A 4 -15.03 -12.44 -16.23
N GLU A 5 -14.49 -13.51 -16.77
CA GLU A 5 -13.24 -14.10 -16.29
C GLU A 5 -12.01 -13.41 -16.89
N THR A 6 -12.16 -12.83 -18.06
CA THR A 6 -11.02 -12.32 -18.82
C THR A 6 -11.03 -10.83 -19.08
N ALA A 7 -12.14 -10.17 -18.91
CA ALA A 7 -12.33 -8.83 -19.49
C ALA A 7 -12.94 -7.79 -18.55
N GLY A 8 -12.88 -8.01 -17.27
CA GLY A 8 -13.09 -6.87 -16.37
C GLY A 8 -11.99 -5.83 -16.64
N PRO A 9 -12.30 -4.52 -16.64
CA PRO A 9 -11.23 -3.54 -16.72
C PRO A 9 -10.21 -3.81 -15.61
N PRO A 10 -8.92 -3.52 -15.80
CA PRO A 10 -7.88 -3.81 -14.81
C PRO A 10 -8.24 -3.32 -13.39
N SER A 11 -8.98 -2.25 -13.27
CA SER A 11 -9.49 -1.71 -12.02
C SER A 11 -10.48 -2.63 -11.30
N SER A 12 -11.25 -3.43 -12.00
CA SER A 12 -12.21 -4.34 -11.38
C SER A 12 -11.54 -5.57 -10.77
N SER A 13 -10.34 -5.92 -11.20
CA SER A 13 -9.57 -7.04 -10.65
C SER A 13 -9.09 -6.79 -9.22
N TRP A 14 -8.86 -5.54 -8.84
CA TRP A 14 -8.47 -5.12 -7.49
C TRP A 14 -9.64 -4.73 -6.59
N ASP A 15 -10.82 -4.60 -7.16
CA ASP A 15 -12.01 -4.25 -6.40
C ASP A 15 -12.49 -5.45 -5.56
N MET A 16 -12.47 -5.29 -4.25
CA MET A 16 -12.84 -6.32 -3.27
C MET A 16 -14.29 -6.18 -2.78
N HIS A 17 -15.06 -5.21 -3.30
CA HIS A 17 -16.47 -5.08 -2.96
C HIS A 17 -17.26 -6.30 -3.44
N GLY A 18 -18.35 -6.61 -2.74
CA GLY A 18 -19.29 -7.63 -3.17
C GLY A 18 -20.49 -7.03 -3.93
N GLY A 19 -21.52 -7.85 -4.14
CA GLY A 19 -22.71 -7.44 -4.89
C GLY A 19 -22.38 -7.15 -6.35
N ASN A 20 -22.93 -6.06 -6.89
CA ASN A 20 -22.70 -5.67 -8.28
C ASN A 20 -21.38 -4.92 -8.51
N MET A 21 -20.65 -4.61 -7.46
CA MET A 21 -19.44 -3.79 -7.54
C MET A 21 -18.20 -4.64 -7.84
N GLY A 22 -17.84 -5.54 -6.97
CA GLY A 22 -16.57 -6.24 -7.02
C GLY A 22 -16.64 -7.68 -7.50
N MET A 23 -17.79 -8.19 -7.82
CA MET A 23 -17.99 -9.53 -8.38
C MET A 23 -17.23 -10.65 -7.66
N GLY A 24 -17.10 -10.56 -6.35
CA GLY A 24 -16.40 -11.58 -5.55
C GLY A 24 -14.88 -11.55 -5.66
N ASN A 25 -14.29 -10.49 -6.17
CA ASN A 25 -12.84 -10.33 -6.34
C ASN A 25 -12.04 -10.47 -5.04
N ALA A 26 -12.68 -10.30 -3.87
CA ALA A 26 -12.04 -10.52 -2.57
C ALA A 26 -11.45 -11.93 -2.42
N PHE A 27 -12.01 -12.91 -3.10
CA PHE A 27 -11.54 -14.29 -3.06
C PHE A 27 -10.77 -14.65 -4.31
N GLY A 28 -11.39 -14.54 -5.47
CA GLY A 28 -10.78 -14.90 -6.73
C GLY A 28 -10.17 -16.31 -6.75
N ASN A 29 -9.79 -16.72 -7.92
CA ASN A 29 -8.94 -17.89 -8.11
C ASN A 29 -7.78 -17.47 -9.03
N GLY A 30 -7.03 -18.37 -9.60
CA GLY A 30 -5.93 -18.02 -10.51
C GLY A 30 -6.32 -17.23 -11.76
N SER A 31 -7.61 -17.07 -12.07
CA SER A 31 -8.11 -16.41 -13.28
C SER A 31 -8.62 -14.98 -13.03
N TYR A 32 -9.00 -14.63 -11.82
CA TYR A 32 -9.53 -13.30 -11.50
C TYR A 32 -9.37 -12.94 -10.01
N GLY A 33 -9.68 -11.70 -9.68
CA GLY A 33 -9.66 -11.17 -8.31
C GLY A 33 -8.28 -11.23 -7.66
N MET A 34 -8.24 -11.32 -6.35
CA MET A 34 -6.99 -11.31 -5.59
C MET A 34 -6.12 -12.52 -5.87
N GLY A 35 -6.70 -13.69 -6.16
CA GLY A 35 -5.95 -14.88 -6.56
C GLY A 35 -5.21 -14.74 -7.89
N PHE A 36 -5.62 -13.79 -8.73
CA PHE A 36 -4.94 -13.43 -9.96
C PHE A 36 -3.99 -12.25 -9.77
N CYS A 37 -4.42 -11.20 -9.06
CA CYS A 37 -3.67 -9.95 -8.96
C CYS A 37 -2.45 -10.07 -8.05
N LEU A 38 -2.58 -10.72 -6.89
CA LEU A 38 -1.50 -10.79 -5.90
C LEU A 38 -0.25 -11.52 -6.42
N PRO A 39 -0.35 -12.71 -7.05
CA PRO A 39 0.84 -13.36 -7.60
C PRO A 39 1.53 -12.56 -8.71
N ARG A 40 0.77 -11.77 -9.46
CA ARG A 40 1.33 -10.91 -10.51
C ARG A 40 1.99 -9.66 -9.95
N LEU A 41 1.41 -9.10 -8.90
CA LEU A 41 2.05 -8.01 -8.16
C LEU A 41 3.37 -8.49 -7.56
N ASP A 42 3.37 -9.65 -6.91
CA ASP A 42 4.56 -10.25 -6.32
C ASP A 42 5.67 -10.46 -7.38
N GLN A 43 5.32 -11.04 -8.53
CA GLN A 43 6.24 -11.22 -9.63
C GLN A 43 6.76 -9.88 -10.19
N ALA A 44 5.90 -8.89 -10.34
CA ALA A 44 6.28 -7.57 -10.85
C ALA A 44 7.20 -6.84 -9.88
N LEU A 45 6.90 -6.86 -8.58
CA LEU A 45 7.75 -6.25 -7.55
C LEU A 45 9.09 -6.97 -7.43
N SER A 46 9.09 -8.31 -7.47
CA SER A 46 10.33 -9.11 -7.46
C SER A 46 11.23 -8.75 -8.64
N GLY A 47 10.68 -8.65 -9.85
CA GLY A 47 11.42 -8.21 -11.03
C GLY A 47 11.93 -6.78 -10.92
N LEU A 48 11.10 -5.86 -10.43
CA LEU A 48 11.49 -4.46 -10.23
C LEU A 48 12.65 -4.33 -9.24
N PHE A 49 12.56 -5.00 -8.10
CA PHE A 49 13.60 -4.93 -7.08
C PHE A 49 14.91 -5.58 -7.56
N ALA A 50 14.83 -6.69 -8.28
CA ALA A 50 16.01 -7.32 -8.88
C ALA A 50 16.70 -6.36 -9.88
N ASP A 51 15.95 -5.75 -10.78
CA ASP A 51 16.47 -4.81 -11.79
C ASP A 51 17.09 -3.56 -11.15
N LEU A 52 16.39 -2.94 -10.18
CA LEU A 52 16.91 -1.78 -9.46
C LEU A 52 18.20 -2.11 -8.68
N THR A 53 18.27 -3.28 -8.08
CA THR A 53 19.46 -3.74 -7.36
C THR A 53 20.63 -3.98 -8.32
N GLU A 54 20.39 -4.70 -9.42
CA GLU A 54 21.43 -5.01 -10.43
C GLU A 54 22.01 -3.75 -11.05
N ARG A 55 21.18 -2.73 -11.26
CA ARG A 55 21.61 -1.44 -11.81
C ARG A 55 22.20 -0.49 -10.76
N GLY A 56 22.24 -0.85 -9.49
CA GLY A 56 22.67 0.05 -8.40
C GLY A 56 21.76 1.26 -8.21
N MET A 57 20.50 1.16 -8.59
CA MET A 57 19.50 2.24 -8.50
C MET A 57 18.67 2.21 -7.22
N LEU A 58 18.63 1.07 -6.54
CA LEU A 58 17.75 0.92 -5.37
C LEU A 58 18.11 1.88 -4.23
N ASP A 59 19.39 2.19 -4.05
CA ASP A 59 19.85 3.13 -3.02
C ASP A 59 19.35 4.56 -3.24
N ASN A 60 19.04 4.92 -4.48
CA ASN A 60 18.57 6.25 -4.88
C ASN A 60 17.11 6.27 -5.36
N THR A 61 16.39 5.17 -5.16
CA THR A 61 14.99 5.03 -5.61
C THR A 61 14.14 4.52 -4.45
N LEU A 62 13.19 5.33 -4.00
CA LEU A 62 12.18 4.88 -3.04
C LEU A 62 11.01 4.25 -3.78
N VAL A 63 10.73 2.99 -3.48
CA VAL A 63 9.54 2.28 -3.95
C VAL A 63 8.54 2.19 -2.81
N VAL A 64 7.33 2.72 -3.03
CA VAL A 64 6.23 2.66 -2.05
C VAL A 64 5.03 2.00 -2.72
N VAL A 65 4.54 0.92 -2.12
CA VAL A 65 3.31 0.23 -2.54
C VAL A 65 2.30 0.33 -1.43
N THR A 66 1.20 1.01 -1.67
CA THR A 66 0.17 1.27 -0.66
C THR A 66 -1.20 1.39 -1.30
N GLY A 67 -2.24 1.18 -0.51
CA GLY A 67 -3.59 1.59 -0.85
C GLY A 67 -3.99 2.83 -0.05
N GLU A 68 -5.14 3.42 -0.39
CA GLU A 68 -5.67 4.58 0.32
C GLU A 68 -6.28 4.20 1.69
N PHE A 69 -6.73 2.96 1.83
CA PHE A 69 -7.26 2.37 3.08
C PHE A 69 -7.30 0.85 2.97
N GLY A 70 -7.55 0.18 4.10
CA GLY A 70 -7.74 -1.26 4.16
C GLY A 70 -9.15 -1.72 3.80
N ARG A 71 -9.39 -3.00 3.98
CA ARG A 71 -10.69 -3.65 3.74
C ARG A 71 -11.22 -4.28 5.01
N THR A 72 -12.55 -4.34 5.15
CA THR A 72 -13.18 -4.89 6.36
C THR A 72 -12.65 -6.28 6.69
N PRO A 73 -12.28 -6.55 7.94
CA PRO A 73 -11.80 -7.87 8.38
C PRO A 73 -12.85 -8.95 8.15
N LYS A 74 -14.10 -8.60 8.35
CA LYS A 74 -15.25 -9.47 8.12
C LYS A 74 -15.71 -9.34 6.67
N VAL A 75 -15.86 -10.48 6.01
CA VAL A 75 -16.50 -10.55 4.69
C VAL A 75 -17.99 -10.34 4.86
N LEU A 76 -18.58 -9.46 4.07
CA LEU A 76 -20.02 -9.28 4.05
C LEU A 76 -20.69 -10.42 3.30
N THR A 77 -21.88 -10.80 3.77
CA THR A 77 -22.62 -11.97 3.27
C THR A 77 -23.51 -11.66 2.06
N GLN A 78 -23.43 -10.46 1.53
CA GLN A 78 -24.12 -10.12 0.26
C GLN A 78 -23.64 -11.02 -0.89
N ILE A 79 -24.41 -11.13 -1.94
CA ILE A 79 -24.08 -11.99 -3.08
C ILE A 79 -23.77 -11.13 -4.32
N PRO A 80 -22.55 -11.29 -4.91
CA PRO A 80 -21.40 -12.04 -4.38
C PRO A 80 -20.81 -11.41 -3.11
N PRO A 81 -20.19 -12.21 -2.25
CA PRO A 81 -19.62 -11.70 -0.99
C PRO A 81 -18.38 -10.84 -1.26
N GLY A 82 -18.10 -9.90 -0.37
CA GLY A 82 -16.97 -9.00 -0.52
C GLY A 82 -16.60 -8.25 0.74
N ARG A 83 -15.67 -7.30 0.59
CA ARG A 83 -15.15 -6.47 1.68
C ARG A 83 -15.35 -4.99 1.37
N GLN A 84 -15.71 -4.20 2.37
CA GLN A 84 -15.88 -2.76 2.28
C GLN A 84 -14.62 -2.01 2.73
N HIS A 85 -14.67 -0.68 2.69
CA HIS A 85 -13.58 0.18 3.15
C HIS A 85 -13.36 0.04 4.65
N TRP A 86 -12.10 0.01 5.07
CA TRP A 86 -11.70 -0.08 6.47
C TRP A 86 -10.45 0.75 6.74
N PRO A 87 -10.60 2.03 7.06
CA PRO A 87 -9.45 2.94 7.22
C PRO A 87 -8.67 2.74 8.54
N LYS A 88 -9.07 1.77 9.37
CA LYS A 88 -8.47 1.54 10.69
C LYS A 88 -7.19 0.71 10.66
N CYS A 89 -6.97 -0.05 9.60
CA CYS A 89 -5.81 -0.91 9.48
C CYS A 89 -5.56 -1.31 8.03
N PHE A 90 -4.34 -1.08 7.54
CA PHE A 90 -3.84 -1.58 6.27
C PHE A 90 -2.31 -1.61 6.30
N SER A 91 -1.71 -2.26 5.33
CA SER A 91 -0.26 -2.41 5.22
C SER A 91 0.26 -1.72 3.97
N SER A 92 1.49 -1.23 4.06
CA SER A 92 2.25 -0.68 2.94
C SER A 92 3.60 -1.39 2.83
N ILE A 93 4.19 -1.38 1.64
CA ILE A 93 5.54 -1.88 1.40
C ILE A 93 6.40 -0.68 1.05
N MET A 94 7.61 -0.63 1.62
CA MET A 94 8.62 0.36 1.28
C MET A 94 9.95 -0.33 1.03
N ALA A 95 10.70 0.12 0.04
CA ALA A 95 12.03 -0.38 -0.27
C ALA A 95 12.89 0.68 -0.95
N GLY A 96 14.20 0.58 -0.76
CA GLY A 96 15.18 1.51 -1.34
C GLY A 96 15.32 2.84 -0.59
N ALA A 97 16.17 3.72 -1.08
CA ALA A 97 16.45 5.04 -0.50
C ALA A 97 16.71 4.99 1.03
N GLY A 98 17.55 4.05 1.48
CA GLY A 98 17.91 3.89 2.89
C GLY A 98 16.91 3.11 3.74
N ILE A 99 15.79 2.66 3.21
CA ILE A 99 14.85 1.80 3.95
C ILE A 99 15.49 0.43 4.22
N ALA A 100 15.50 0.02 5.48
CA ALA A 100 16.05 -1.27 5.89
C ALA A 100 15.16 -2.42 5.39
N GLY A 101 15.73 -3.28 4.56
CA GLY A 101 15.02 -4.42 3.98
C GLY A 101 14.79 -5.56 4.98
N GLY A 102 13.82 -6.42 4.68
CA GLY A 102 13.56 -7.66 5.42
C GLY A 102 12.91 -7.47 6.80
N GLN A 103 12.46 -6.27 7.16
CA GLN A 103 11.79 -6.00 8.42
C GLN A 103 10.28 -5.90 8.28
N VAL A 104 9.58 -6.18 9.37
CA VAL A 104 8.16 -5.89 9.53
C VAL A 104 7.99 -4.90 10.67
N TYR A 105 7.49 -3.71 10.38
CA TYR A 105 7.24 -2.67 11.38
C TYR A 105 5.75 -2.58 11.70
N GLY A 106 5.44 -2.60 12.97
CA GLY A 106 4.06 -2.62 13.43
C GLY A 106 3.44 -4.02 13.53
N LYS A 107 2.32 -4.09 14.23
CA LYS A 107 1.55 -5.33 14.41
C LYS A 107 0.06 -5.02 14.41
N THR A 108 -0.73 -5.99 14.01
CA THR A 108 -2.20 -5.94 14.08
C THR A 108 -2.72 -6.94 15.10
N ASP A 109 -4.01 -6.82 15.43
CA ASP A 109 -4.72 -7.88 16.09
C ASP A 109 -4.84 -9.12 15.18
N ARG A 110 -5.32 -10.24 15.75
CA ARG A 110 -5.43 -11.52 15.02
C ARG A 110 -6.35 -11.49 13.79
N HIS A 111 -7.20 -10.46 13.68
CA HIS A 111 -8.17 -10.31 12.60
C HIS A 111 -7.76 -9.25 11.58
N ALA A 112 -6.58 -8.62 11.77
CA ALA A 112 -6.15 -7.46 11.00
C ALA A 112 -7.19 -6.32 11.01
N SER A 113 -7.90 -6.18 12.14
CA SER A 113 -8.92 -5.15 12.33
C SER A 113 -8.34 -3.82 12.78
N TYR A 114 -7.36 -3.88 13.68
CA TYR A 114 -6.74 -2.70 14.27
C TYR A 114 -5.24 -2.89 14.45
N VAL A 115 -4.52 -1.80 14.32
CA VAL A 115 -3.08 -1.79 14.67
C VAL A 115 -2.95 -1.83 16.19
N THR A 116 -2.09 -2.73 16.68
CA THR A 116 -1.88 -2.95 18.12
C THR A 116 -0.52 -2.46 18.61
N SER A 117 0.45 -2.28 17.70
CA SER A 117 1.73 -1.66 18.04
C SER A 117 2.32 -0.93 16.84
N ASN A 118 3.08 0.11 17.12
CA ASN A 118 3.80 0.95 16.14
C ASN A 118 2.88 1.37 14.97
N PRO A 119 1.76 2.06 15.24
CA PRO A 119 0.93 2.58 14.16
C PRO A 119 1.70 3.65 13.38
N ILE A 120 1.53 3.67 12.06
CA ILE A 120 1.99 4.76 11.20
C ILE A 120 0.77 5.50 10.69
N ARG A 121 0.71 6.79 10.93
CA ARG A 121 -0.34 7.66 10.40
C ARG A 121 0.03 8.16 9.00
N PRO A 122 -0.93 8.59 8.19
CA PRO A 122 -0.65 9.14 6.87
C PRO A 122 0.38 10.30 6.88
N GLU A 123 0.32 11.15 7.93
CA GLU A 123 1.26 12.25 8.10
C GLU A 123 2.69 11.76 8.35
N GLU A 124 2.84 10.67 9.11
CA GLU A 124 4.14 10.05 9.40
C GLU A 124 4.68 9.30 8.17
N LEU A 125 3.81 8.64 7.41
CA LEU A 125 4.19 8.04 6.13
C LEU A 125 4.69 9.11 5.16
N SER A 126 3.97 10.23 5.03
CA SER A 126 4.38 11.35 4.19
C SER A 126 5.73 11.93 4.65
N ALA A 127 5.91 12.14 5.97
CA ALA A 127 7.17 12.60 6.53
C ALA A 127 8.33 11.64 6.23
N THR A 128 8.07 10.34 6.31
CA THR A 128 9.06 9.28 6.03
C THR A 128 9.48 9.30 4.55
N ILE A 129 8.52 9.48 3.64
CA ILE A 129 8.80 9.63 2.21
C ILE A 129 9.65 10.86 1.94
N TYR A 130 9.29 12.01 2.51
CA TYR A 130 10.08 13.24 2.35
C TYR A 130 11.49 13.09 2.92
N HIS A 131 11.63 12.46 4.08
CA HIS A 131 12.92 12.18 4.68
C HIS A 131 13.80 11.29 3.77
N ALA A 132 13.25 10.22 3.22
CA ALA A 132 13.94 9.33 2.28
C ALA A 132 14.41 10.04 1.00
N LEU A 133 13.78 11.16 0.64
CA LEU A 133 14.09 11.98 -0.53
C LEU A 133 14.93 13.22 -0.19
N ASP A 134 15.44 13.34 1.04
CA ASP A 134 16.17 14.51 1.54
C ASP A 134 15.39 15.83 1.38
N ILE A 135 14.06 15.77 1.44
CA ILE A 135 13.20 16.96 1.34
C ILE A 135 12.95 17.53 2.74
N PRO A 136 13.38 18.76 3.03
CA PRO A 136 13.15 19.38 4.34
C PRO A 136 11.66 19.62 4.60
N LEU A 137 11.18 19.17 5.77
CA LEU A 137 9.76 19.29 6.12
C LEU A 137 9.32 20.72 6.49
N ASN A 138 10.26 21.57 6.91
CA ASN A 138 10.00 22.88 7.50
C ASN A 138 10.26 24.05 6.54
N GLU A 139 10.64 23.79 5.29
CA GLU A 139 10.84 24.87 4.33
C GLU A 139 9.52 25.40 3.76
N PRO A 140 9.38 26.72 3.58
CA PRO A 140 8.21 27.29 2.96
C PRO A 140 8.13 26.87 1.48
N GLN A 141 7.10 26.11 1.14
CA GLN A 141 6.93 25.51 -0.21
C GLN A 141 6.13 26.40 -1.17
N ASN A 142 5.88 27.65 -0.87
CA ASN A 142 5.12 28.51 -1.77
C ASN A 142 5.64 29.96 -1.83
N ASN A 143 5.43 30.58 -2.98
CA ASN A 143 5.76 31.97 -3.27
C ASN A 143 4.78 32.98 -2.61
N THR A 144 3.84 32.54 -1.78
CA THR A 144 2.78 33.37 -1.18
C THR A 144 3.14 33.91 0.20
N GLY A 145 4.33 33.60 0.72
CA GLY A 145 4.80 34.06 2.04
C GLY A 145 4.14 33.35 3.24
N ILE A 146 3.25 32.39 3.01
CA ILE A 146 2.68 31.55 4.05
C ILE A 146 3.51 30.27 4.17
N SER A 147 4.34 30.20 5.21
CA SER A 147 5.08 28.98 5.55
C SER A 147 4.12 27.98 6.17
N ARG A 148 3.93 26.86 5.50
CA ARG A 148 3.26 25.68 6.08
C ARG A 148 4.19 24.48 5.93
N PRO A 149 4.32 23.63 6.96
CA PRO A 149 5.08 22.41 6.82
C PRO A 149 4.42 21.49 5.77
N LEU A 150 5.22 20.70 5.06
CA LEU A 150 4.72 19.72 4.08
C LEU A 150 3.83 18.66 4.73
N THR A 151 4.12 18.34 5.98
CA THR A 151 3.34 17.42 6.80
C THR A 151 3.48 17.80 8.28
N THR A 152 2.53 17.40 9.09
CA THR A 152 2.59 17.52 10.56
C THR A 152 3.20 16.29 11.24
N GLY A 153 3.45 15.23 10.48
CA GLY A 153 4.06 13.99 10.96
C GLY A 153 5.56 14.11 11.17
N LYS A 154 6.12 13.11 11.83
CA LYS A 154 7.56 12.90 11.96
C LYS A 154 7.96 11.66 11.16
N PRO A 155 9.15 11.62 10.56
CA PRO A 155 9.64 10.43 9.90
C PRO A 155 9.75 9.27 10.90
N VAL A 156 9.40 8.07 10.45
CA VAL A 156 9.56 6.84 11.22
C VAL A 156 10.99 6.35 11.00
N MET A 157 11.91 6.81 11.86
CA MET A 157 13.34 6.57 11.69
C MET A 157 13.74 5.10 11.84
N GLU A 158 12.92 4.31 12.53
CA GLU A 158 13.11 2.87 12.70
C GLU A 158 12.99 2.07 11.41
N LEU A 159 12.48 2.69 10.33
CA LEU A 159 12.42 2.08 9.00
C LEU A 159 13.74 2.18 8.23
N PHE A 160 14.67 3.03 8.69
CA PHE A 160 15.96 3.24 8.02
C PHE A 160 17.06 2.37 8.67
N GLY A 161 18.03 1.94 7.85
CA GLY A 161 19.18 1.15 8.28
C GLY A 161 20.40 1.98 8.69
#